data_2b25eace547283382e7e7d4c1f5b82fd
#
_entry.id   2b25eace547283382e7e7d4c1f5b82fd
#
_cell.length_a   1.000
_cell.length_b   1.000
_cell.length_c   1.000
_cell.angle_alpha   90.00
_cell.angle_beta   90.00
_cell.angle_gamma   90.00
#
_symmetry.space_group_name_H-M   'P 1'
#
loop_
_entity.id
_entity.type
_entity.pdbx_description
1 polymer ?
#
loop_
_entity_poly.entity_id
_entity_poly.type
_entity_poly.pdbx_seq_one_letter_code
_entity_poly.pdbx_strand_id
1 'polypeptide(L)'
;MKRRTFLKSMAATGMAASMAGSMIPGKAEAAKKLDIGEIKGLKIDVLTETSWFNNDQFKKDIMDYGGGMTNQYIIPWKWDNAGGYSVLVTVTTLEGQERKFMMDFGWNNDWMDYIYEEKSDVASLISKNEIEFWVLSHWHLDHYWGIESTLKRKQDLTLYAPATYYPEDMALLKDKAHHTAKNKETGNMDHICKNDYPHTGKLVLCDPKGENGEGIYRMMPGVAVRNFDVPILLRVRGENVLYFNVKDKGIVTVTGCCHPGILSLFSYARKNFKGYKPYGCYGGLHISLFETWDPKFDDIIKGVKGFKIQKLGCNHCPGWTWD
;
A
#
# COMPACT_ATOMS: atom_id res chain seq x y z
N MET A 1 -32.74 10.23 -23.23
CA MET A 1 -32.04 9.82 -24.48
C MET A 1 -31.36 8.47 -24.22
N LYS A 2 -31.73 7.45 -25.02
CA LYS A 2 -31.38 6.04 -24.78
C LYS A 2 -29.91 5.76 -25.17
N ARG A 3 -29.14 5.17 -24.26
CA ARG A 3 -27.68 4.81 -24.38
C ARG A 3 -27.29 3.89 -25.58
N ARG A 4 -28.21 3.59 -26.51
CA ARG A 4 -27.97 2.68 -27.64
C ARG A 4 -27.52 3.34 -28.93
N THR A 5 -27.44 4.68 -29.00
CA THR A 5 -27.15 5.41 -30.25
C THR A 5 -25.67 5.86 -30.36
N PHE A 6 -24.89 5.72 -29.31
CA PHE A 6 -23.47 6.18 -29.33
C PHE A 6 -22.47 5.16 -29.89
N LEU A 7 -22.85 3.90 -30.03
CA LEU A 7 -21.96 2.82 -30.47
C LEU A 7 -22.08 2.44 -31.97
N LYS A 8 -22.84 3.19 -32.77
CA LYS A 8 -23.06 2.89 -34.21
C LYS A 8 -22.39 3.87 -35.19
N SER A 9 -21.64 4.86 -34.73
CA SER A 9 -21.01 5.86 -35.62
C SER A 9 -19.47 5.74 -35.80
N MET A 10 -18.88 4.65 -35.41
CA MET A 10 -17.44 4.40 -35.64
C MET A 10 -17.13 3.19 -36.54
N ALA A 11 -18.01 2.88 -37.46
CA ALA A 11 -17.74 1.86 -38.46
C ALA A 11 -18.10 2.41 -39.85
N ALA A 12 -17.23 3.23 -40.43
CA ALA A 12 -17.09 3.43 -41.88
C ALA A 12 -16.13 4.61 -42.16
N THR A 13 -14.87 4.37 -42.26
CA THR A 13 -13.97 4.98 -43.26
C THR A 13 -12.71 4.11 -43.29
N GLY A 14 -12.77 3.14 -44.19
CA GLY A 14 -11.62 2.43 -44.64
C GLY A 14 -10.84 3.32 -45.63
N MET A 15 -9.54 3.51 -45.38
CA MET A 15 -8.57 3.81 -46.41
C MET A 15 -7.36 2.91 -46.19
N ALA A 16 -7.30 1.90 -47.02
CA ALA A 16 -6.12 1.08 -47.21
C ALA A 16 -5.02 1.96 -47.84
N ALA A 17 -3.95 2.20 -47.11
CA ALA A 17 -2.66 2.59 -47.70
C ALA A 17 -1.69 1.46 -47.38
N SER A 18 -1.47 0.63 -48.39
CA SER A 18 -0.39 -0.36 -48.44
C SER A 18 0.95 0.37 -48.48
N MET A 19 1.65 0.43 -47.34
CA MET A 19 3.10 0.58 -47.33
C MET A 19 3.70 -0.71 -46.77
N ALA A 20 4.08 -1.62 -47.66
CA ALA A 20 4.95 -2.73 -47.36
C ALA A 20 6.36 -2.19 -47.13
N GLY A 21 6.60 -1.63 -45.95
CA GLY A 21 7.90 -1.45 -45.38
C GLY A 21 8.22 -2.70 -44.58
N SER A 22 9.19 -3.48 -45.02
CA SER A 22 9.74 -4.63 -44.29
C SER A 22 10.28 -4.14 -42.93
N MET A 23 9.43 -4.11 -41.89
CA MET A 23 9.90 -4.07 -40.52
C MET A 23 10.49 -5.45 -40.21
N ILE A 24 11.81 -5.57 -40.36
CA ILE A 24 12.56 -6.61 -39.66
C ILE A 24 12.19 -6.43 -38.20
N PRO A 25 11.58 -7.43 -37.53
CA PRO A 25 11.37 -7.33 -36.08
C PRO A 25 12.77 -7.33 -35.46
N GLY A 26 13.25 -6.15 -35.09
CA GLY A 26 14.41 -6.06 -34.23
C GLY A 26 14.11 -6.96 -33.05
N LYS A 27 15.00 -7.90 -32.75
CA LYS A 27 14.90 -8.69 -31.48
C LYS A 27 14.78 -7.68 -30.36
N ALA A 28 13.58 -7.56 -29.75
CA ALA A 28 13.41 -6.80 -28.55
C ALA A 28 14.40 -7.41 -27.55
N GLU A 29 15.44 -6.67 -27.24
CA GLU A 29 16.42 -7.07 -26.24
C GLU A 29 15.64 -7.33 -24.97
N ALA A 30 15.67 -8.56 -24.46
CA ALA A 30 14.93 -8.91 -23.26
C ALA A 30 15.45 -8.00 -22.15
N ALA A 31 14.58 -7.13 -21.62
CA ALA A 31 14.94 -6.17 -20.60
C ALA A 31 15.70 -6.89 -19.47
N LYS A 32 16.88 -6.35 -19.11
CA LYS A 32 17.75 -6.93 -18.08
C LYS A 32 16.95 -7.05 -16.77
N LYS A 33 16.85 -8.25 -16.26
CA LYS A 33 16.14 -8.48 -14.99
C LYS A 33 16.91 -7.87 -13.83
N LEU A 34 16.15 -7.31 -12.87
CA LEU A 34 16.67 -6.65 -11.69
C LEU A 34 17.17 -7.68 -10.68
N ASP A 35 18.39 -7.49 -10.23
CA ASP A 35 18.94 -8.19 -9.07
C ASP A 35 18.76 -7.31 -7.83
N ILE A 36 17.98 -7.78 -6.87
CA ILE A 36 17.75 -7.06 -5.61
C ILE A 36 18.61 -7.60 -4.46
N GLY A 37 19.45 -8.61 -4.73
CA GLY A 37 20.20 -9.32 -3.67
C GLY A 37 19.33 -10.32 -2.92
N GLU A 38 19.83 -10.79 -1.76
CA GLU A 38 19.15 -11.79 -0.92
C GLU A 38 19.22 -11.44 0.55
N ILE A 39 18.26 -11.93 1.33
CA ILE A 39 18.26 -11.95 2.80
C ILE A 39 18.21 -13.40 3.29
N LYS A 40 18.71 -13.66 4.50
CA LYS A 40 18.68 -14.98 5.13
C LYS A 40 17.32 -15.29 5.76
N GLY A 41 16.65 -14.29 6.34
CA GLY A 41 15.39 -14.45 7.04
C GLY A 41 14.51 -13.21 6.99
N LEU A 42 13.21 -13.43 7.17
CA LEU A 42 12.20 -12.38 7.24
C LEU A 42 11.19 -12.75 8.33
N LYS A 43 10.95 -11.80 9.23
CA LYS A 43 9.87 -11.85 10.23
C LYS A 43 8.99 -10.62 10.04
N ILE A 44 7.68 -10.81 10.10
CA ILE A 44 6.67 -9.75 9.99
C ILE A 44 5.78 -9.87 11.22
N ASP A 45 5.83 -8.87 12.09
CA ASP A 45 4.98 -8.76 13.25
C ASP A 45 3.85 -7.78 12.94
N VAL A 46 2.62 -8.27 12.81
CA VAL A 46 1.44 -7.42 12.65
C VAL A 46 1.12 -6.80 13.98
N LEU A 47 1.28 -5.49 14.09
CA LEU A 47 1.10 -4.74 15.34
C LEU A 47 -0.35 -4.36 15.57
N THR A 48 -1.01 -3.95 14.51
CA THR A 48 -2.43 -3.58 14.51
C THR A 48 -3.06 -3.91 13.18
N GLU A 49 -4.36 -4.13 13.24
CA GLU A 49 -5.23 -4.53 12.13
C GLU A 49 -6.51 -3.70 12.15
N THR A 50 -7.01 -3.31 10.99
CA THR A 50 -8.30 -2.65 10.91
C THR A 50 -9.41 -3.67 11.08
N SER A 51 -10.24 -3.46 12.06
CA SER A 51 -11.51 -4.15 12.17
C SER A 51 -12.63 -3.18 11.79
N TRP A 52 -13.12 -3.27 10.56
CA TRP A 52 -14.32 -2.57 10.13
C TRP A 52 -15.53 -3.30 10.70
N PHE A 53 -15.98 -2.88 11.85
CA PHE A 53 -17.12 -3.51 12.52
C PHE A 53 -18.45 -3.24 11.82
N ASN A 54 -18.49 -2.24 10.93
CA ASN A 54 -19.70 -1.87 10.21
C ASN A 54 -19.38 -1.31 8.82
N ASN A 55 -19.26 -2.21 7.85
CA ASN A 55 -19.02 -1.84 6.46
C ASN A 55 -20.15 -1.00 5.85
N ASP A 56 -21.39 -1.16 6.31
CA ASP A 56 -22.52 -0.38 5.81
C ASP A 56 -22.45 1.06 6.31
N GLN A 57 -22.01 1.28 7.55
CA GLN A 57 -21.76 2.63 8.06
C GLN A 57 -20.60 3.30 7.30
N PHE A 58 -19.51 2.58 7.05
CA PHE A 58 -18.38 3.09 6.27
C PHE A 58 -18.79 3.50 4.86
N LYS A 59 -19.56 2.65 4.17
CA LYS A 59 -20.13 2.97 2.86
C LYS A 59 -21.06 4.19 2.91
N LYS A 60 -21.93 4.24 3.92
CA LYS A 60 -22.85 5.35 4.14
C LYS A 60 -22.10 6.65 4.31
N ASP A 61 -21.07 6.68 5.16
CA ASP A 61 -20.26 7.87 5.41
C ASP A 61 -19.59 8.36 4.12
N ILE A 62 -19.00 7.46 3.34
CA ILE A 62 -18.44 7.82 2.03
C ILE A 62 -19.51 8.40 1.10
N MET A 63 -20.66 7.77 0.98
CA MET A 63 -21.72 8.19 0.05
C MET A 63 -22.34 9.52 0.46
N ASP A 64 -22.56 9.74 1.75
CA ASP A 64 -23.15 10.97 2.28
C ASP A 64 -22.23 12.20 2.06
N TYR A 65 -20.93 11.98 1.95
CA TYR A 65 -19.93 13.04 1.76
C TYR A 65 -19.38 13.16 0.32
N GLY A 66 -19.99 12.48 -0.66
CA GLY A 66 -19.69 12.69 -2.09
C GLY A 66 -19.25 11.45 -2.85
N GLY A 67 -19.32 10.28 -2.23
CA GLY A 67 -19.00 8.99 -2.87
C GLY A 67 -17.51 8.70 -2.94
N GLY A 68 -17.16 7.62 -3.65
CA GLY A 68 -15.82 7.05 -3.64
C GLY A 68 -14.68 7.95 -4.16
N MET A 69 -14.99 9.09 -4.76
CA MET A 69 -14.00 10.07 -5.21
C MET A 69 -13.93 11.30 -4.29
N THR A 70 -14.55 11.24 -3.13
CA THR A 70 -14.48 12.33 -2.15
C THR A 70 -13.12 12.38 -1.45
N ASN A 71 -12.82 13.53 -0.84
CA ASN A 71 -11.63 13.67 -0.01
C ASN A 71 -11.89 13.05 1.38
N GLN A 72 -11.03 12.16 1.85
CA GLN A 72 -11.17 11.54 3.15
C GLN A 72 -11.17 12.54 4.32
N TYR A 73 -10.53 13.68 4.18
CA TYR A 73 -10.42 14.72 5.21
C TYR A 73 -11.71 15.54 5.44
N ILE A 74 -12.76 15.35 4.65
CA ILE A 74 -14.06 16.02 4.86
C ILE A 74 -15.11 15.11 5.49
N ILE A 75 -14.78 13.85 5.73
CA ILE A 75 -15.69 12.86 6.33
C ILE A 75 -15.40 12.80 7.83
N PRO A 76 -16.41 13.02 8.71
CA PRO A 76 -16.24 12.90 10.17
C PRO A 76 -16.26 11.42 10.58
N TRP A 77 -15.15 10.74 10.35
CA TRP A 77 -15.00 9.33 10.68
C TRP A 77 -15.18 9.06 12.16
N LYS A 78 -15.73 7.90 12.49
CA LYS A 78 -15.88 7.46 13.88
C LYS A 78 -14.60 6.80 14.36
N TRP A 79 -14.07 7.31 15.47
CA TRP A 79 -12.83 6.83 16.07
C TRP A 79 -12.95 5.44 16.71
N ASP A 80 -14.16 4.99 17.07
CA ASP A 80 -14.42 3.67 17.63
C ASP A 80 -13.97 2.52 16.73
N ASN A 81 -13.81 2.78 15.43
CA ASN A 81 -13.31 1.83 14.44
C ASN A 81 -11.80 2.01 14.18
N ALA A 82 -11.10 2.69 15.08
CA ALA A 82 -9.69 2.93 14.94
C ALA A 82 -8.87 1.66 15.19
N GLY A 83 -7.80 1.54 14.48
CA GLY A 83 -6.84 0.45 14.48
C GLY A 83 -5.89 0.69 13.34
N GLY A 84 -6.39 0.47 12.15
CA GLY A 84 -5.60 0.62 10.94
C GLY A 84 -4.54 -0.45 10.85
N TYR A 85 -3.64 -0.30 9.90
CA TYR A 85 -2.60 -1.28 9.61
C TYR A 85 -1.21 -0.76 9.94
N SER A 86 -0.44 -1.55 10.68
CA SER A 86 0.98 -1.29 10.92
C SER A 86 1.71 -2.59 11.22
N VAL A 87 2.89 -2.76 10.65
CA VAL A 87 3.72 -3.95 10.86
C VAL A 87 5.17 -3.58 11.16
N LEU A 88 5.80 -4.33 12.07
CA LEU A 88 7.23 -4.31 12.28
C LEU A 88 7.88 -5.42 11.43
N VAL A 89 8.81 -5.03 10.58
CA VAL A 89 9.55 -5.95 9.71
C VAL A 89 10.96 -6.13 10.27
N THR A 90 11.35 -7.37 10.53
CA THR A 90 12.72 -7.75 10.87
C THR A 90 13.33 -8.59 9.75
N VAL A 91 14.44 -8.10 9.21
CA VAL A 91 15.21 -8.77 8.17
C VAL A 91 16.49 -9.31 8.79
N THR A 92 16.79 -10.59 8.55
CA THR A 92 18.12 -11.16 8.86
C THR A 92 18.95 -11.12 7.59
N THR A 93 20.08 -10.39 7.59
CA THR A 93 21.01 -10.33 6.46
C THR A 93 21.70 -11.68 6.23
N LEU A 94 22.41 -11.83 5.12
CA LEU A 94 23.20 -13.06 4.86
C LEU A 94 24.30 -13.28 5.90
N GLU A 95 24.84 -12.20 6.48
CA GLU A 95 25.83 -12.22 7.54
C GLU A 95 25.25 -12.53 8.93
N GLY A 96 23.90 -12.59 9.03
CA GLY A 96 23.19 -12.89 10.28
C GLY A 96 22.83 -11.67 11.13
N GLN A 97 23.04 -10.44 10.64
CA GLN A 97 22.63 -9.22 11.31
C GLN A 97 21.13 -9.02 11.17
N GLU A 98 20.46 -8.65 12.25
CA GLU A 98 19.07 -8.21 12.21
C GLU A 98 18.97 -6.72 11.91
N ARG A 99 18.05 -6.36 11.03
CA ARG A 99 17.67 -4.99 10.66
C ARG A 99 16.18 -4.84 10.74
N LYS A 100 15.71 -3.72 11.29
CA LYS A 100 14.29 -3.51 11.56
C LYS A 100 13.79 -2.23 10.90
N PHE A 101 12.58 -2.29 10.37
CA PHE A 101 11.87 -1.12 9.87
C PHE A 101 10.35 -1.31 10.00
N MET A 102 9.60 -0.23 9.84
CA MET A 102 8.14 -0.25 9.95
C MET A 102 7.49 -0.09 8.60
N MET A 103 6.30 -0.66 8.42
CA MET A 103 5.39 -0.33 7.34
C MET A 103 4.06 0.12 7.94
N ASP A 104 3.60 1.29 7.47
CA ASP A 104 2.38 1.99 7.87
C ASP A 104 2.33 2.45 9.33
N PHE A 105 1.39 3.36 9.64
CA PHE A 105 1.30 4.07 10.90
C PHE A 105 0.01 3.79 11.67
N GLY A 106 -0.91 2.99 11.10
CA GLY A 106 -2.25 2.81 11.65
C GLY A 106 -3.14 4.04 11.48
N TRP A 107 -4.25 4.06 12.20
CA TRP A 107 -5.25 5.12 12.07
C TRP A 107 -5.23 6.12 13.23
N ASN A 108 -5.36 5.63 14.47
CA ASN A 108 -5.62 6.47 15.64
C ASN A 108 -4.36 6.62 16.48
N ASN A 109 -3.99 7.85 16.81
CA ASN A 109 -2.77 8.15 17.58
C ASN A 109 -2.79 7.50 18.96
N ASP A 110 -3.92 7.57 19.71
CA ASP A 110 -4.03 7.00 21.06
C ASP A 110 -3.94 5.47 21.03
N TRP A 111 -4.56 4.85 20.01
CA TRP A 111 -4.43 3.41 19.79
C TRP A 111 -3.00 3.01 19.45
N MET A 112 -2.33 3.74 18.58
CA MET A 112 -0.95 3.45 18.21
C MET A 112 0.00 3.68 19.39
N ASP A 113 -0.27 4.64 20.26
CA ASP A 113 0.48 4.82 21.50
C ASP A 113 0.37 3.59 22.41
N TYR A 114 -0.84 3.11 22.61
CA TYR A 114 -1.10 1.89 23.39
C TYR A 114 -0.40 0.67 22.78
N ILE A 115 -0.44 0.52 21.43
CA ILE A 115 0.25 -0.58 20.74
C ILE A 115 1.77 -0.48 20.94
N TYR A 116 2.36 0.70 20.81
CA TYR A 116 3.80 0.88 20.92
C TYR A 116 4.33 0.73 22.35
N GLU A 117 3.55 1.12 23.36
CA GLU A 117 3.97 1.12 24.74
C GLU A 117 3.60 -0.15 25.49
N GLU A 118 2.40 -0.71 25.23
CA GLU A 118 1.81 -1.78 26.05
C GLU A 118 1.74 -3.13 25.35
N LYS A 119 1.74 -3.17 24.02
CA LYS A 119 1.51 -4.39 23.24
C LYS A 119 2.70 -4.83 22.40
N SER A 120 3.72 -4.00 22.29
CA SER A 120 4.93 -4.30 21.54
C SER A 120 6.15 -3.65 22.19
N ASP A 121 7.32 -3.92 21.63
CA ASP A 121 8.58 -3.27 22.04
C ASP A 121 8.95 -2.06 21.16
N VAL A 122 8.04 -1.62 20.28
CA VAL A 122 8.30 -0.58 19.26
C VAL A 122 8.75 0.74 19.88
N ALA A 123 8.12 1.20 20.98
CA ALA A 123 8.57 2.41 21.66
C ALA A 123 10.02 2.31 22.13
N SER A 124 10.42 1.16 22.68
CA SER A 124 11.80 0.88 23.07
C SER A 124 12.75 0.82 21.87
N LEU A 125 12.34 0.18 20.77
CA LEU A 125 13.14 0.09 19.53
C LEU A 125 13.37 1.49 18.93
N ILE A 126 12.36 2.34 18.92
CA ILE A 126 12.48 3.74 18.45
C ILE A 126 13.49 4.50 19.33
N SER A 127 13.36 4.41 20.66
CA SER A 127 14.24 5.12 21.59
C SER A 127 15.69 4.71 21.48
N LYS A 128 15.96 3.46 21.10
CA LYS A 128 17.32 2.91 20.87
C LYS A 128 17.81 3.13 19.44
N ASN A 129 17.06 3.79 18.57
CA ASN A 129 17.36 3.93 17.14
C ASN A 129 17.54 2.58 16.40
N GLU A 130 16.83 1.55 16.82
CA GLU A 130 16.87 0.23 16.19
C GLU A 130 15.91 0.10 15.01
N ILE A 131 15.03 1.07 14.78
CA ILE A 131 14.18 1.15 13.59
C ILE A 131 14.82 2.12 12.60
N GLU A 132 15.21 1.60 11.43
CA GLU A 132 16.05 2.35 10.48
C GLU A 132 15.23 3.32 9.62
N PHE A 133 14.02 2.93 9.22
CA PHE A 133 13.14 3.74 8.38
C PHE A 133 11.69 3.26 8.47
N TRP A 134 10.80 4.05 7.87
CA TRP A 134 9.38 3.68 7.66
C TRP A 134 9.04 3.65 6.18
N VAL A 135 8.11 2.78 5.81
CA VAL A 135 7.50 2.73 4.48
C VAL A 135 6.01 2.96 4.64
N LEU A 136 5.49 4.04 4.09
CA LEU A 136 4.05 4.22 3.94
C LEU A 136 3.59 3.49 2.68
N SER A 137 2.63 2.58 2.82
CA SER A 137 2.06 1.89 1.67
C SER A 137 1.28 2.85 0.79
N HIS A 138 0.33 3.57 1.35
CA HIS A 138 -0.47 4.59 0.68
C HIS A 138 -1.12 5.54 1.70
N TRP A 139 -1.72 6.64 1.20
CA TRP A 139 -2.19 7.74 2.02
C TRP A 139 -3.61 7.57 2.58
N HIS A 140 -4.18 6.37 2.66
CA HIS A 140 -5.45 6.16 3.36
C HIS A 140 -5.32 6.36 4.86
N LEU A 141 -6.43 6.82 5.44
CA LEU A 141 -6.56 7.14 6.86
C LEU A 141 -6.09 6.01 7.79
N ASP A 142 -6.43 4.77 7.46
CA ASP A 142 -6.13 3.59 8.27
C ASP A 142 -4.68 3.07 8.13
N HIS A 143 -3.87 3.68 7.26
CA HIS A 143 -2.44 3.44 7.12
C HIS A 143 -1.59 4.62 7.57
N TYR A 144 -2.20 5.80 7.70
CA TYR A 144 -1.42 7.03 7.82
C TYR A 144 -1.79 7.93 9.01
N TRP A 145 -3.04 7.99 9.44
CA TRP A 145 -3.47 9.01 10.41
C TRP A 145 -2.99 8.76 11.85
N GLY A 146 -2.45 7.59 12.16
CA GLY A 146 -1.74 7.32 13.42
C GLY A 146 -0.30 7.85 13.49
N ILE A 147 0.09 8.70 12.53
CA ILE A 147 1.48 9.15 12.35
C ILE A 147 2.03 9.95 13.53
N GLU A 148 1.21 10.72 14.26
CA GLU A 148 1.66 11.50 15.41
C GLU A 148 2.31 10.60 16.47
N SER A 149 1.75 9.42 16.71
CA SER A 149 2.30 8.45 17.66
C SER A 149 3.76 8.10 17.36
N THR A 150 4.10 7.99 16.08
CA THR A 150 5.48 7.76 15.64
C THR A 150 6.31 9.04 15.74
N LEU A 151 5.81 10.16 15.19
CA LEU A 151 6.59 11.40 15.08
C LEU A 151 6.89 12.04 16.41
N LYS A 152 6.03 11.92 17.42
CA LYS A 152 6.35 12.42 18.76
C LYS A 152 7.55 11.70 19.41
N ARG A 153 7.87 10.50 18.93
CA ARG A 153 9.02 9.70 19.38
C ARG A 153 10.25 9.89 18.48
N LYS A 154 10.03 10.13 17.16
CA LYS A 154 11.12 10.25 16.18
C LYS A 154 10.69 11.10 14.98
N GLN A 155 10.87 12.42 15.09
CA GLN A 155 10.54 13.36 14.00
C GLN A 155 11.50 13.26 12.80
N ASP A 156 12.75 12.86 13.04
CA ASP A 156 13.83 12.79 12.05
C ASP A 156 13.91 11.43 11.32
N LEU A 157 12.88 10.60 11.43
CA LEU A 157 12.85 9.30 10.76
C LEU A 157 13.00 9.43 9.24
N THR A 158 13.59 8.42 8.59
CA THR A 158 13.54 8.30 7.14
C THR A 158 12.22 7.67 6.73
N LEU A 159 11.47 8.35 5.86
CA LEU A 159 10.18 7.90 5.36
C LEU A 159 10.21 7.69 3.84
N TYR A 160 9.77 6.52 3.39
CA TYR A 160 9.46 6.22 2.00
C TYR A 160 7.94 6.23 1.82
N ALA A 161 7.42 7.16 1.02
CA ALA A 161 5.98 7.35 0.81
C ALA A 161 5.65 7.43 -0.69
N PRO A 162 4.41 7.14 -1.12
CA PRO A 162 4.01 7.35 -2.51
C PRO A 162 4.20 8.80 -2.94
N ALA A 163 4.69 9.00 -4.17
CA ALA A 163 4.95 10.33 -4.72
C ALA A 163 3.68 11.12 -5.05
N THR A 164 2.55 10.45 -5.18
CA THR A 164 1.25 11.10 -5.40
C THR A 164 0.54 11.26 -4.08
N TYR A 165 0.32 12.52 -3.67
CA TYR A 165 -0.32 12.90 -2.42
C TYR A 165 -1.21 14.13 -2.63
N TYR A 166 -2.10 14.38 -1.67
CA TYR A 166 -2.87 15.61 -1.60
C TYR A 166 -2.23 16.62 -0.62
N PRO A 167 -2.57 17.93 -0.73
CA PRO A 167 -2.03 18.92 0.18
C PRO A 167 -2.23 18.59 1.66
N GLU A 168 -3.38 18.01 2.00
CA GLU A 168 -3.72 17.61 3.37
C GLU A 168 -2.82 16.50 3.90
N ASP A 169 -2.45 15.53 3.05
CA ASP A 169 -1.51 14.46 3.41
C ASP A 169 -0.15 15.05 3.79
N MET A 170 0.33 15.98 2.98
CA MET A 170 1.61 16.62 3.22
C MET A 170 1.56 17.59 4.41
N ALA A 171 0.45 18.30 4.61
CA ALA A 171 0.25 19.16 5.76
C ALA A 171 0.27 18.36 7.07
N LEU A 172 -0.42 17.19 7.10
CA LEU A 172 -0.39 16.30 8.26
C LEU A 172 1.04 15.78 8.56
N LEU A 173 1.87 15.58 7.54
CA LEU A 173 3.25 15.13 7.70
C LEU A 173 4.19 16.25 8.15
N LYS A 174 4.14 17.41 7.49
CA LYS A 174 5.18 18.45 7.56
C LYS A 174 4.86 19.60 8.47
N ASP A 175 3.59 19.78 8.82
CA ASP A 175 3.13 20.89 9.62
C ASP A 175 2.53 20.39 10.95
N LYS A 176 2.24 21.32 11.86
CA LYS A 176 1.32 21.07 12.96
C LYS A 176 -0.09 21.18 12.41
N ALA A 177 -0.72 20.06 12.14
CA ALA A 177 -2.00 20.00 11.47
C ALA A 177 -3.08 19.32 12.29
N HIS A 178 -4.25 19.95 12.35
CA HIS A 178 -5.45 19.44 12.99
C HIS A 178 -6.59 19.50 11.99
N HIS A 179 -6.98 18.35 11.45
CA HIS A 179 -8.05 18.28 10.47
C HIS A 179 -9.38 18.00 11.17
N THR A 180 -10.38 18.80 10.77
CA THR A 180 -11.76 18.67 11.26
C THR A 180 -12.73 18.53 10.11
N ALA A 181 -13.81 17.81 10.31
CA ALA A 181 -14.88 17.66 9.34
C ALA A 181 -16.23 17.96 9.96
N LYS A 182 -17.13 18.60 9.18
CA LYS A 182 -18.48 18.90 9.64
C LYS A 182 -19.34 17.64 9.59
N ASN A 183 -19.82 17.23 10.74
CA ASN A 183 -20.79 16.16 10.86
C ASN A 183 -22.18 16.65 10.39
N LYS A 184 -22.74 16.03 9.37
CA LYS A 184 -24.04 16.42 8.79
C LYS A 184 -25.21 16.08 9.70
N GLU A 185 -25.07 15.07 10.56
CA GLU A 185 -26.12 14.64 11.47
C GLU A 185 -26.23 15.55 12.69
N THR A 186 -25.09 15.92 13.27
CA THR A 186 -25.01 16.72 14.49
C THR A 186 -24.81 18.22 14.23
N GLY A 187 -24.28 18.57 13.04
CA GLY A 187 -23.86 19.93 12.70
C GLY A 187 -22.52 20.35 13.32
N ASN A 188 -21.93 19.50 14.17
CA ASN A 188 -20.66 19.79 14.86
C ASN A 188 -19.45 19.64 13.95
N MET A 189 -18.33 20.25 14.35
CA MET A 189 -17.02 19.98 13.74
C MET A 189 -16.34 18.88 14.53
N ASP A 190 -16.20 17.71 13.94
CA ASP A 190 -15.53 16.57 14.55
C ASP A 190 -14.06 16.57 14.18
N HIS A 191 -13.21 16.27 15.14
CA HIS A 191 -11.77 16.11 14.93
C HIS A 191 -11.51 14.76 14.29
N ILE A 192 -10.87 14.74 13.12
CA ILE A 192 -10.68 13.49 12.37
C ILE A 192 -9.24 12.97 12.41
N CYS A 193 -8.24 13.84 12.35
CA CYS A 193 -6.84 13.47 12.59
C CYS A 193 -6.02 14.69 12.98
N LYS A 194 -4.86 14.46 13.61
CA LYS A 194 -3.93 15.52 13.98
C LYS A 194 -2.48 15.03 14.01
N ASN A 195 -1.57 15.98 13.89
CA ASN A 195 -0.16 15.81 14.17
C ASN A 195 0.44 17.12 14.70
N ASP A 196 0.98 17.10 15.91
CA ASP A 196 1.67 18.24 16.55
C ASP A 196 3.20 18.15 16.39
N TYR A 197 3.72 17.10 15.77
CA TYR A 197 5.14 16.80 15.62
C TYR A 197 5.55 16.73 14.15
N PRO A 198 5.85 17.85 13.47
CA PRO A 198 6.23 17.86 12.07
C PRO A 198 7.41 16.92 11.76
N HIS A 199 7.31 16.19 10.68
CA HIS A 199 8.38 15.36 10.19
C HIS A 199 9.55 16.21 9.70
N THR A 200 10.75 15.97 10.20
CA THR A 200 11.98 16.73 9.89
C THR A 200 13.04 15.90 9.17
N GLY A 201 12.84 14.58 9.08
CA GLY A 201 13.79 13.65 8.51
C GLY A 201 13.78 13.58 6.98
N LYS A 202 14.47 12.59 6.47
CA LYS A 202 14.52 12.32 5.03
C LYS A 202 13.18 11.78 4.53
N LEU A 203 12.58 12.45 3.55
CA LEU A 203 11.40 11.99 2.83
C LEU A 203 11.79 11.54 1.42
N VAL A 204 11.52 10.28 1.10
CA VAL A 204 11.71 9.70 -0.24
C VAL A 204 10.33 9.46 -0.85
N LEU A 205 9.99 10.24 -1.86
CA LEU A 205 8.74 10.08 -2.60
C LEU A 205 8.93 9.03 -3.69
N CYS A 206 8.33 7.87 -3.48
CA CYS A 206 8.41 6.73 -4.39
C CYS A 206 7.44 6.90 -5.55
N ASP A 207 7.96 6.99 -6.76
CA ASP A 207 7.19 7.00 -8.00
C ASP A 207 7.35 5.68 -8.78
N PRO A 208 6.54 5.45 -9.83
CA PRO A 208 6.64 4.23 -10.63
C PRO A 208 7.94 4.09 -11.42
N LYS A 209 8.73 5.15 -11.58
CA LYS A 209 10.01 5.07 -12.31
C LYS A 209 11.09 4.42 -11.44
N GLY A 210 10.99 4.59 -10.11
CA GLY A 210 11.98 4.08 -9.18
C GLY A 210 13.33 4.77 -9.27
N GLU A 211 14.29 4.29 -8.49
CA GLU A 211 15.67 4.78 -8.57
C GLU A 211 16.27 4.44 -9.93
N ASN A 212 16.92 5.43 -10.54
CA ASN A 212 17.62 5.29 -11.83
C ASN A 212 16.73 4.77 -12.97
N GLY A 213 15.40 4.91 -12.89
CA GLY A 213 14.47 4.40 -13.90
C GLY A 213 14.25 2.88 -13.86
N GLU A 214 14.72 2.20 -12.84
CA GLU A 214 14.60 0.75 -12.71
C GLU A 214 13.23 0.29 -12.21
N GLY A 215 12.38 1.22 -11.80
CA GLY A 215 11.01 0.94 -11.31
C GLY A 215 10.94 0.43 -9.88
N ILE A 216 12.05 0.44 -9.15
CA ILE A 216 12.13 0.05 -7.73
C ILE A 216 13.03 1.01 -6.95
N TYR A 217 12.87 1.02 -5.63
CA TYR A 217 13.79 1.62 -4.66
C TYR A 217 14.41 0.50 -3.84
N ARG A 218 15.75 0.41 -3.84
CA ARG A 218 16.47 -0.59 -3.03
C ARG A 218 16.66 -0.07 -1.62
N MET A 219 16.06 -0.76 -0.65
CA MET A 219 16.15 -0.39 0.76
C MET A 219 17.44 -0.93 1.39
N MET A 220 17.73 -2.20 1.10
CA MET A 220 18.91 -2.95 1.51
C MET A 220 19.04 -4.18 0.60
N PRO A 221 20.17 -4.92 0.63
CA PRO A 221 20.27 -6.18 -0.11
C PRO A 221 19.12 -7.11 0.19
N GLY A 222 18.45 -7.60 -0.85
CA GLY A 222 17.29 -8.49 -0.75
C GLY A 222 15.95 -7.81 -0.44
N VAL A 223 15.89 -6.48 -0.31
CA VAL A 223 14.65 -5.74 -0.02
C VAL A 223 14.46 -4.57 -0.98
N ALA A 224 13.33 -4.52 -1.64
CA ALA A 224 12.98 -3.43 -2.56
C ALA A 224 11.53 -2.97 -2.38
N VAL A 225 11.30 -1.69 -2.64
CA VAL A 225 9.96 -1.07 -2.75
C VAL A 225 9.65 -0.83 -4.22
N ARG A 226 8.43 -1.14 -4.62
CA ARG A 226 7.83 -0.75 -5.90
C ARG A 226 6.59 0.07 -5.65
N ASN A 227 6.52 1.27 -6.22
CA ASN A 227 5.29 2.05 -6.28
C ASN A 227 4.46 1.64 -7.49
N PHE A 228 3.20 1.25 -7.26
CA PHE A 228 2.21 1.01 -8.31
C PHE A 228 1.28 2.21 -8.41
N ASP A 229 1.31 2.90 -9.54
CA ASP A 229 0.49 4.08 -9.79
C ASP A 229 -0.94 3.68 -10.19
N VAL A 230 -1.76 3.42 -9.19
CA VAL A 230 -3.17 3.07 -9.36
C VAL A 230 -4.08 4.08 -8.66
N PRO A 231 -5.22 4.47 -9.28
CA PRO A 231 -6.23 5.26 -8.58
C PRO A 231 -6.93 4.39 -7.54
N ILE A 232 -7.16 4.98 -6.38
CA ILE A 232 -7.73 4.32 -5.21
C ILE A 232 -8.94 5.12 -4.72
N LEU A 233 -9.83 4.46 -3.96
CA LEU A 233 -10.95 5.09 -3.29
C LEU A 233 -10.50 6.32 -2.48
N LEU A 234 -11.40 7.27 -2.22
CA LEU A 234 -11.15 8.49 -1.43
C LEU A 234 -10.04 9.40 -2.01
N ARG A 235 -9.91 9.38 -3.34
CA ARG A 235 -8.94 10.18 -4.11
C ARG A 235 -7.47 9.88 -3.81
N VAL A 236 -7.16 8.79 -3.16
CA VAL A 236 -5.77 8.35 -2.97
C VAL A 236 -5.22 7.77 -4.28
N ARG A 237 -3.93 7.86 -4.51
CA ARG A 237 -3.27 7.32 -5.69
C ARG A 237 -1.88 6.78 -5.35
N GLY A 238 -1.60 5.60 -5.87
CA GLY A 238 -0.31 4.93 -5.72
C GLY A 238 -0.18 4.14 -4.44
N GLU A 239 0.35 2.93 -4.56
CA GLU A 239 0.66 2.04 -3.44
C GLU A 239 2.07 1.50 -3.54
N ASN A 240 2.83 1.66 -2.47
CA ASN A 240 4.15 1.07 -2.27
C ASN A 240 4.01 -0.38 -1.81
N VAL A 241 4.66 -1.29 -2.50
CA VAL A 241 4.68 -2.71 -2.21
C VAL A 241 6.11 -3.15 -1.96
N LEU A 242 6.32 -3.93 -0.91
CA LEU A 242 7.62 -4.46 -0.53
C LEU A 242 7.86 -5.83 -1.18
N TYR A 243 9.07 -6.04 -1.68
CA TYR A 243 9.54 -7.32 -2.20
C TYR A 243 10.81 -7.74 -1.46
N PHE A 244 10.79 -8.97 -0.97
CA PHE A 244 11.90 -9.60 -0.27
C PHE A 244 12.37 -10.83 -1.05
N ASN A 245 13.66 -10.94 -1.31
CA ASN A 245 14.24 -12.15 -1.87
C ASN A 245 14.88 -12.97 -0.76
N VAL A 246 14.15 -13.93 -0.25
CA VAL A 246 14.59 -14.78 0.87
C VAL A 246 15.37 -15.97 0.33
N LYS A 247 16.63 -16.09 0.75
CA LYS A 247 17.54 -17.18 0.34
C LYS A 247 16.88 -18.54 0.48
N ASP A 248 17.05 -19.40 -0.52
CA ASP A 248 16.50 -20.76 -0.61
C ASP A 248 14.95 -20.84 -0.64
N LYS A 249 14.24 -19.72 -0.43
CA LYS A 249 12.78 -19.65 -0.48
C LYS A 249 12.28 -18.95 -1.75
N GLY A 250 12.73 -17.74 -2.01
CA GLY A 250 12.34 -16.90 -3.14
C GLY A 250 11.65 -15.60 -2.72
N ILE A 251 10.82 -15.06 -3.60
CA ILE A 251 10.19 -13.75 -3.41
C ILE A 251 9.01 -13.83 -2.45
N VAL A 252 9.08 -13.02 -1.40
CA VAL A 252 7.96 -12.67 -0.52
C VAL A 252 7.52 -11.26 -0.87
N THR A 253 6.21 -11.05 -1.00
CA THR A 253 5.60 -9.75 -1.23
C THR A 253 4.85 -9.31 0.02
N VAL A 254 5.02 -8.06 0.44
CA VAL A 254 4.25 -7.46 1.54
C VAL A 254 3.58 -6.19 1.04
N THR A 255 2.31 -6.05 1.30
CA THR A 255 1.44 -4.97 0.80
C THR A 255 0.62 -4.38 1.94
N GLY A 256 0.20 -3.13 1.81
CA GLY A 256 -0.78 -2.52 2.71
C GLY A 256 -2.18 -3.09 2.42
N CYS A 257 -2.85 -2.52 1.42
CA CYS A 257 -4.19 -2.97 0.99
C CYS A 257 -4.19 -3.86 -0.25
N CYS A 258 -3.13 -3.85 -1.06
CA CYS A 258 -3.08 -4.56 -2.35
C CYS A 258 -4.00 -3.96 -3.44
N HIS A 259 -4.17 -2.65 -3.47
CA HIS A 259 -4.97 -1.97 -4.51
C HIS A 259 -4.53 -2.27 -5.96
N PRO A 260 -3.23 -2.52 -6.25
CA PRO A 260 -2.81 -2.98 -7.58
C PRO A 260 -3.35 -4.36 -7.97
N GLY A 261 -3.85 -5.12 -7.00
CA GLY A 261 -4.30 -6.49 -7.15
C GLY A 261 -3.15 -7.51 -7.12
N ILE A 262 -3.36 -8.59 -6.36
CA ILE A 262 -2.35 -9.63 -6.08
C ILE A 262 -1.71 -10.22 -7.37
N LEU A 263 -2.49 -10.39 -8.44
CA LEU A 263 -1.97 -10.90 -9.72
C LEU A 263 -0.98 -9.93 -10.38
N SER A 264 -1.21 -8.61 -10.22
CA SER A 264 -0.30 -7.58 -10.72
C SER A 264 1.03 -7.62 -9.98
N LEU A 265 1.02 -7.82 -8.66
CA LEU A 265 2.22 -7.90 -7.83
C LEU A 265 3.12 -9.06 -8.27
N PHE A 266 2.54 -10.25 -8.43
CA PHE A 266 3.31 -11.42 -8.86
C PHE A 266 3.74 -11.35 -10.33
N SER A 267 2.90 -10.81 -11.20
CA SER A 267 3.24 -10.60 -12.61
C SER A 267 4.42 -9.66 -12.75
N TYR A 268 4.43 -8.56 -11.98
CA TYR A 268 5.55 -7.63 -11.94
C TYR A 268 6.83 -8.33 -11.48
N ALA A 269 6.80 -9.03 -10.35
CA ALA A 269 7.97 -9.70 -9.81
C ALA A 269 8.51 -10.76 -10.78
N ARG A 270 7.64 -11.59 -11.37
CA ARG A 270 8.00 -12.61 -12.37
C ARG A 270 8.66 -12.02 -13.62
N LYS A 271 8.15 -10.87 -14.07
CA LYS A 271 8.67 -10.19 -15.26
C LYS A 271 10.02 -9.55 -14.99
N ASN A 272 10.20 -8.95 -13.81
CA ASN A 272 11.30 -8.01 -13.59
C ASN A 272 12.43 -8.55 -12.72
N PHE A 273 12.19 -9.46 -11.76
CA PHE A 273 13.26 -9.93 -10.87
C PHE A 273 14.04 -11.12 -11.43
N LYS A 274 15.37 -11.04 -11.30
CA LYS A 274 16.28 -12.13 -11.61
C LYS A 274 16.02 -13.32 -10.68
N GLY A 275 16.01 -14.53 -11.24
CA GLY A 275 15.81 -15.75 -10.44
C GLY A 275 14.44 -15.85 -9.76
N TYR A 276 13.41 -15.11 -10.23
CA TYR A 276 12.10 -15.11 -9.62
C TYR A 276 11.57 -16.52 -9.31
N LYS A 277 11.29 -16.74 -8.03
CA LYS A 277 10.60 -17.91 -7.49
C LYS A 277 9.55 -17.39 -6.48
N PRO A 278 8.26 -17.60 -6.70
CA PRO A 278 7.24 -17.11 -5.77
C PRO A 278 7.29 -17.92 -4.48
N TYR A 279 7.25 -17.26 -3.35
CA TYR A 279 7.21 -17.94 -2.05
C TYR A 279 6.02 -17.51 -1.21
N GLY A 280 5.81 -16.23 -0.97
CA GLY A 280 4.75 -15.77 -0.09
C GLY A 280 4.17 -14.41 -0.46
N CYS A 281 2.97 -14.13 0.08
CA CYS A 281 2.34 -12.83 0.09
C CYS A 281 1.67 -12.59 1.44
N TYR A 282 1.90 -11.40 2.01
CA TYR A 282 1.35 -11.00 3.30
C TYR A 282 0.80 -9.58 3.22
N GLY A 283 -0.24 -9.30 4.02
CA GLY A 283 -0.92 -8.01 4.07
C GLY A 283 -2.33 -8.04 3.50
N GLY A 284 -2.85 -6.89 3.08
CA GLY A 284 -4.18 -6.77 2.50
C GLY A 284 -4.31 -7.44 1.14
N LEU A 285 -5.52 -7.83 0.80
CA LEU A 285 -5.85 -8.34 -0.54
C LEU A 285 -6.82 -7.44 -1.30
N HIS A 286 -7.62 -6.67 -0.59
CA HIS A 286 -8.66 -5.77 -1.11
C HIS A 286 -9.56 -6.42 -2.17
N ILE A 287 -9.94 -7.67 -1.96
CA ILE A 287 -10.85 -8.43 -2.80
C ILE A 287 -12.18 -8.49 -2.10
N SER A 288 -13.26 -8.05 -2.77
CA SER A 288 -14.63 -8.17 -2.27
C SER A 288 -14.88 -7.51 -0.88
N LEU A 289 -14.21 -6.41 -0.60
CA LEU A 289 -14.26 -5.73 0.70
C LEU A 289 -15.68 -5.38 1.15
N PHE A 290 -16.55 -4.98 0.21
CA PHE A 290 -17.92 -4.51 0.45
C PHE A 290 -18.99 -5.37 -0.20
N GLU A 291 -18.62 -6.45 -0.84
CA GLU A 291 -19.55 -7.28 -1.63
C GLU A 291 -19.58 -8.71 -1.08
N THR A 292 -20.68 -9.40 -1.27
CA THR A 292 -20.71 -10.85 -1.13
C THR A 292 -19.84 -11.49 -2.20
N TRP A 293 -19.41 -12.74 -1.97
CA TRP A 293 -18.62 -13.46 -2.98
C TRP A 293 -19.32 -13.46 -4.33
N ASP A 294 -18.62 -13.05 -5.36
CA ASP A 294 -19.07 -13.07 -6.76
C ASP A 294 -18.22 -14.08 -7.52
N PRO A 295 -18.79 -14.97 -8.35
CA PRO A 295 -18.04 -15.92 -9.17
C PRO A 295 -16.93 -15.29 -10.03
N LYS A 296 -16.99 -13.98 -10.34
CA LYS A 296 -15.90 -13.25 -10.99
C LYS A 296 -14.57 -13.33 -10.20
N PHE A 297 -14.64 -13.48 -8.88
CA PHE A 297 -13.44 -13.61 -8.03
C PHE A 297 -12.76 -14.97 -8.13
N ASP A 298 -13.48 -16.02 -8.62
CA ASP A 298 -12.90 -17.35 -8.85
C ASP A 298 -11.73 -17.30 -9.82
N ASP A 299 -11.74 -16.40 -10.79
CA ASP A 299 -10.65 -16.25 -11.74
C ASP A 299 -9.40 -15.63 -11.09
N ILE A 300 -9.58 -14.78 -10.07
CA ILE A 300 -8.46 -14.28 -9.25
C ILE A 300 -7.83 -15.44 -8.49
N ILE A 301 -8.65 -16.28 -7.84
CA ILE A 301 -8.16 -17.46 -7.10
C ILE A 301 -7.42 -18.43 -8.02
N LYS A 302 -7.96 -18.71 -9.21
CA LYS A 302 -7.29 -19.53 -10.24
C LYS A 302 -5.95 -18.92 -10.64
N GLY A 303 -5.92 -17.59 -10.84
CA GLY A 303 -4.71 -16.85 -11.17
C GLY A 303 -3.65 -16.97 -10.06
N VAL A 304 -4.04 -16.78 -8.80
CA VAL A 304 -3.15 -16.92 -7.63
C VAL A 304 -2.57 -18.35 -7.54
N LYS A 305 -3.42 -19.38 -7.71
CA LYS A 305 -2.98 -20.78 -7.77
C LYS A 305 -1.96 -21.00 -8.91
N GLY A 306 -2.15 -20.33 -10.06
CA GLY A 306 -1.24 -20.40 -11.20
C GLY A 306 0.18 -19.87 -10.92
N PHE A 307 0.34 -18.99 -9.93
CA PHE A 307 1.66 -18.53 -9.47
C PHE A 307 2.37 -19.53 -8.55
N LYS A 308 1.67 -20.53 -8.02
CA LYS A 308 2.20 -21.57 -7.12
C LYS A 308 2.84 -20.98 -5.85
N ILE A 309 2.19 -19.99 -5.26
CA ILE A 309 2.60 -19.39 -4.00
C ILE A 309 2.51 -20.45 -2.90
N GLN A 310 3.51 -20.50 -2.02
CA GLN A 310 3.56 -21.48 -0.94
C GLN A 310 2.96 -20.99 0.37
N LYS A 311 2.96 -19.67 0.58
CA LYS A 311 2.47 -19.03 1.81
C LYS A 311 1.60 -17.83 1.45
N LEU A 312 0.43 -17.76 2.05
CA LEU A 312 -0.49 -16.63 1.94
C LEU A 312 -0.96 -16.25 3.34
N GLY A 313 -0.74 -15.02 3.74
CA GLY A 313 -1.19 -14.45 5.02
C GLY A 313 -1.99 -13.19 4.75
N CYS A 314 -3.31 -13.34 4.56
CA CYS A 314 -4.21 -12.21 4.38
C CYS A 314 -4.61 -11.71 5.75
N ASN A 315 -4.25 -10.48 6.08
CA ASN A 315 -4.51 -9.94 7.40
C ASN A 315 -5.10 -8.53 7.40
N HIS A 316 -5.24 -7.90 6.23
CA HIS A 316 -5.81 -6.57 6.11
C HIS A 316 -6.69 -6.47 4.86
N CYS A 317 -7.85 -5.82 4.98
CA CYS A 317 -8.85 -5.68 3.92
C CYS A 317 -9.12 -7.00 3.14
N PRO A 318 -9.24 -8.16 3.79
CA PRO A 318 -9.40 -9.44 3.08
C PRO A 318 -10.79 -9.61 2.51
N GLY A 319 -11.80 -8.88 3.03
CA GLY A 319 -13.19 -9.11 2.69
C GLY A 319 -13.63 -10.55 3.00
N TRP A 320 -14.40 -11.15 2.13
CA TRP A 320 -14.90 -12.53 2.25
C TRP A 320 -13.84 -13.60 1.94
N THR A 321 -12.60 -13.23 1.70
CA THR A 321 -11.53 -14.17 1.39
C THR A 321 -10.94 -14.87 2.61
N TRP A 322 -11.47 -14.59 3.81
CA TRP A 322 -11.08 -15.26 5.05
C TRP A 322 -11.67 -16.69 5.19
N ASP A 323 -12.83 -16.94 4.61
CA ASP A 323 -13.54 -18.19 4.65
C ASP A 323 -13.10 -19.12 3.48
#